data_fd9bad595552a49563fe26f4cd60f9da
#
_entry.id   fd9bad595552a49563fe26f4cd60f9da
#
_cell.length_a   1.000
_cell.length_b   1.000
_cell.length_c   1.000
_cell.angle_alpha   90.00
_cell.angle_beta   90.00
_cell.angle_gamma   90.00
#
_symmetry.space_group_name_H-M   'P 1'
#
loop_
_entity.id
_entity.type
_entity.pdbx_description
1 polymer ?
#
loop_
_entity_poly.entity_id
_entity_poly.type
_entity_poly.pdbx_seq_one_letter_code
_entity_poly.pdbx_strand_id
1 'polypeptide(L)'
;MNIMKHTSIQRASLLALLSPGDSDMASQRDAFIQSQTGSGKTLSYLLPILHDLLPLSTNSYIDRSIGTLSIIVAPTRELAKQISDVVDVLLKLRLRPLDAAPDDEENNDTRLTRWLVSGCLTGGATRAHEKARLRKGIPILVATPGRLLDHLQNTSSFNVSKCRWLVLDEADRLMELGFADTIKGILSCLEGSRKLAQQAAKAGRSMDVRDWDWSVRRRVILCSATISEDVQVLAGTTLQNPIIIKATGVDLLGQATDATAGANTAPATGPKFTPPSQLLQKYIVVPLKLRLVTLIALLRHLLSQGGRGNFKVIIFLSCIDSVDFHWRLLGGTNLDGGSDSSESSEDDAAEQNPGEDGSVEVHSPLLPDTSIFRLHGSLPLATRLTSLRAFSSSPKAHGAGQRASVLLCTSVAARGLDLPQVRAVIQYDLPTEGGATEYVHRVGRTARAGRGGQAWAVIAPNEKQWVERMQAQITSGTTAAEGGAGTFEAVTVEEVLQAGFGGKGKEYEDRATEVQLAFERWCLQGKEVRGVCFI
;
A
#
# COMPACT_ATOMS: atom_id res chain seq x y z
N MET A 1 -4.53 7.25 16.08
CA MET A 1 -4.11 5.88 15.71
C MET A 1 -4.62 4.91 16.77
N ASN A 2 -5.48 3.95 16.39
CA ASN A 2 -5.90 2.88 17.32
C ASN A 2 -4.91 1.71 17.25
N ILE A 3 -3.67 1.94 17.68
CA ILE A 3 -2.64 0.88 17.74
C ILE A 3 -2.65 0.32 19.16
N MET A 4 -3.29 -0.83 19.33
CA MET A 4 -3.44 -1.47 20.64
C MET A 4 -2.27 -2.39 21.00
N LYS A 5 -1.58 -2.94 19.98
CA LYS A 5 -0.45 -3.85 20.15
C LYS A 5 0.58 -3.62 19.04
N HIS A 6 1.85 -3.76 19.38
CA HIS A 6 2.95 -3.76 18.39
C HIS A 6 2.95 -5.08 17.61
N THR A 7 3.36 -5.02 16.34
CA THR A 7 3.57 -6.22 15.53
C THR A 7 4.95 -6.83 15.78
N SER A 8 5.15 -8.10 15.40
CA SER A 8 6.44 -8.79 15.55
C SER A 8 7.60 -8.03 14.89
N ILE A 9 7.37 -7.50 13.68
CA ILE A 9 8.39 -6.73 12.97
C ILE A 9 8.70 -5.38 13.65
N GLN A 10 7.69 -4.71 14.21
CA GLN A 10 7.90 -3.48 14.99
C GLN A 10 8.74 -3.76 16.22
N ARG A 11 8.42 -4.82 16.98
CA ARG A 11 9.19 -5.22 18.16
C ARG A 11 10.65 -5.52 17.80
N ALA A 12 10.88 -6.36 16.78
CA ALA A 12 12.23 -6.71 16.35
C ALA A 12 13.02 -5.48 15.85
N SER A 13 12.37 -4.62 15.06
CA SER A 13 13.00 -3.42 14.51
C SER A 13 13.33 -2.39 15.60
N LEU A 14 12.41 -2.14 16.52
CA LEU A 14 12.63 -1.15 17.59
C LEU A 14 13.75 -1.61 18.52
N LEU A 15 13.80 -2.89 18.91
CA LEU A 15 14.89 -3.43 19.69
C LEU A 15 16.24 -3.26 18.96
N ALA A 16 16.30 -3.59 17.67
CA ALA A 16 17.55 -3.50 16.90
C ALA A 16 17.99 -2.07 16.56
N LEU A 17 17.04 -1.13 16.43
CA LEU A 17 17.32 0.24 15.99
C LEU A 17 17.47 1.25 17.14
N LEU A 18 16.87 0.98 18.31
CA LEU A 18 16.88 1.86 19.48
C LEU A 18 17.81 1.38 20.61
N SER A 19 18.25 0.10 20.60
CA SER A 19 19.16 -0.39 21.64
C SER A 19 20.45 0.41 21.61
N PRO A 20 20.87 1.01 22.74
CA PRO A 20 22.22 1.53 22.87
C PRO A 20 23.16 0.31 22.81
N GLY A 21 23.84 0.13 21.68
CA GLY A 21 24.87 -0.90 21.60
C GLY A 21 26.00 -0.59 22.56
N ASP A 22 26.57 -1.61 23.22
CA ASP A 22 27.73 -1.49 24.13
C ASP A 22 29.01 -0.97 23.42
N SER A 23 28.91 -0.69 22.13
CA SER A 23 29.93 -0.01 21.34
C SER A 23 29.27 0.97 20.37
N ASP A 24 29.82 2.18 20.21
CA ASP A 24 29.44 3.23 19.27
C ASP A 24 29.21 2.74 17.82
N MET A 25 29.82 1.62 17.47
CA MET A 25 29.74 1.01 16.14
C MET A 25 28.43 0.25 15.89
N ALA A 26 27.78 -0.29 16.92
CA ALA A 26 26.54 -1.06 16.76
C ALA A 26 25.34 -0.14 16.47
N SER A 27 25.31 1.06 17.03
CA SER A 27 24.24 2.05 16.84
C SER A 27 24.21 2.68 15.43
N GLN A 28 25.29 2.52 14.64
CA GLN A 28 25.47 3.14 13.34
C GLN A 28 25.25 2.20 12.14
N ARG A 29 24.86 0.95 12.37
CA ARG A 29 24.65 -0.03 11.31
C ARG A 29 23.42 0.29 10.48
N ASP A 30 23.51 0.04 9.18
CA ASP A 30 22.35 0.06 8.30
C ASP A 30 21.39 -1.07 8.62
N ALA A 31 20.16 -1.01 8.15
CA ALA A 31 19.17 -2.06 8.40
C ALA A 31 18.48 -2.51 7.11
N PHE A 32 18.29 -3.82 6.99
CA PHE A 32 17.43 -4.42 5.99
C PHE A 32 16.21 -5.03 6.71
N ILE A 33 15.04 -4.43 6.52
CA ILE A 33 13.78 -4.87 7.13
C ILE A 33 13.02 -5.72 6.11
N GLN A 34 13.05 -7.03 6.30
CA GLN A 34 12.30 -7.97 5.48
C GLN A 34 10.96 -8.29 6.14
N SER A 35 9.86 -7.82 5.55
CA SER A 35 8.53 -8.08 6.08
C SER A 35 7.44 -7.84 5.04
N GLN A 36 6.39 -8.62 5.11
CA GLN A 36 5.24 -8.51 4.23
C GLN A 36 4.58 -7.13 4.28
N THR A 37 3.83 -6.77 3.25
CA THR A 37 3.02 -5.55 3.23
C THR A 37 1.94 -5.60 4.32
N GLY A 38 1.70 -4.46 4.99
CA GLY A 38 0.71 -4.40 6.09
C GLY A 38 1.19 -4.94 7.43
N SER A 39 2.45 -5.32 7.57
CA SER A 39 3.05 -5.78 8.84
C SER A 39 3.41 -4.65 9.81
N GLY A 40 3.27 -3.39 9.40
CA GLY A 40 3.60 -2.21 10.22
C GLY A 40 5.02 -1.67 10.05
N LYS A 41 5.71 -1.96 8.91
CA LYS A 41 7.07 -1.47 8.60
C LYS A 41 7.22 0.04 8.75
N THR A 42 6.21 0.81 8.38
CA THR A 42 6.27 2.28 8.43
C THR A 42 6.61 2.80 9.83
N LEU A 43 5.98 2.27 10.86
CA LEU A 43 6.30 2.65 12.24
C LEU A 43 7.65 2.10 12.70
N SER A 44 8.10 0.97 12.16
CA SER A 44 9.39 0.36 12.50
C SER A 44 10.58 1.25 12.20
N TYR A 45 10.49 2.10 11.15
CA TYR A 45 11.54 3.07 10.83
C TYR A 45 11.20 4.50 11.28
N LEU A 46 9.93 4.91 11.31
CA LEU A 46 9.57 6.26 11.72
C LEU A 46 9.85 6.54 13.20
N LEU A 47 9.56 5.58 14.09
CA LEU A 47 9.78 5.76 15.52
C LEU A 47 11.26 5.96 15.89
N PRO A 48 12.22 5.16 15.38
CA PRO A 48 13.65 5.43 15.57
C PRO A 48 14.12 6.78 15.02
N ILE A 49 13.62 7.18 13.84
CA ILE A 49 13.93 8.48 13.24
C ILE A 49 13.45 9.62 14.16
N LEU A 50 12.20 9.54 14.62
CA LEU A 50 11.64 10.55 15.50
C LEU A 50 12.38 10.60 16.84
N HIS A 51 12.72 9.45 17.40
CA HIS A 51 13.50 9.36 18.66
C HIS A 51 14.86 10.05 18.52
N ASP A 52 15.59 9.80 17.42
CA ASP A 52 16.89 10.42 17.16
C ASP A 52 16.80 11.95 16.92
N LEU A 53 15.70 12.42 16.31
CA LEU A 53 15.51 13.85 16.02
C LEU A 53 14.79 14.62 17.14
N LEU A 54 14.25 13.94 18.14
CA LEU A 54 13.49 14.57 19.22
C LEU A 54 14.32 15.59 20.04
N PRO A 55 15.59 15.33 20.39
CA PRO A 55 16.42 16.30 21.10
C PRO A 55 16.56 17.64 20.38
N LEU A 56 16.57 17.65 19.04
CA LEU A 56 16.59 18.89 18.23
C LEU A 56 15.32 19.72 18.42
N SER A 57 14.20 19.08 18.72
CA SER A 57 12.93 19.78 18.94
C SER A 57 12.83 20.48 20.28
N THR A 58 13.66 20.10 21.24
CA THR A 58 13.72 20.73 22.57
C THR A 58 14.63 21.96 22.58
N ASN A 59 15.54 22.09 21.62
CA ASN A 59 16.44 23.21 21.46
C ASN A 59 15.76 24.37 20.72
N SER A 60 15.44 25.45 21.41
CA SER A 60 14.67 26.59 20.88
C SER A 60 15.39 27.46 19.83
N TYR A 61 16.71 27.28 19.65
CA TYR A 61 17.55 28.12 18.78
C TYR A 61 18.05 27.43 17.53
N ILE A 62 17.61 26.20 17.23
CA ILE A 62 17.98 25.55 16.00
C ILE A 62 17.08 26.07 14.87
N ASP A 63 17.71 26.76 13.92
CA ASP A 63 17.01 27.19 12.71
C ASP A 63 16.77 26.00 11.77
N ARG A 64 15.64 25.97 11.13
CA ARG A 64 15.30 24.98 10.09
C ARG A 64 16.20 25.06 8.85
N SER A 65 17.03 26.10 8.71
CA SER A 65 18.09 26.19 7.70
C SER A 65 19.11 25.05 7.81
N ILE A 66 19.15 24.30 8.94
CA ILE A 66 19.88 23.04 9.07
C ILE A 66 19.56 22.08 7.92
N GLY A 67 18.36 22.17 7.34
CA GLY A 67 17.93 21.43 6.18
C GLY A 67 17.17 20.15 6.49
N THR A 68 17.24 19.20 5.58
CA THR A 68 16.56 17.91 5.70
C THR A 68 17.46 16.88 6.38
N LEU A 69 16.95 16.30 7.46
CA LEU A 69 17.68 15.37 8.33
C LEU A 69 17.29 13.92 8.07
N SER A 70 16.06 13.68 7.60
CA SER A 70 15.56 12.37 7.24
C SER A 70 14.84 12.41 5.89
N ILE A 71 15.16 11.48 5.02
CA ILE A 71 14.54 11.30 3.71
C ILE A 71 13.96 9.89 3.64
N ILE A 72 12.68 9.80 3.30
CA ILE A 72 11.97 8.55 3.05
C ILE A 72 11.58 8.51 1.58
N VAL A 73 12.07 7.52 0.85
CA VAL A 73 11.80 7.33 -0.58
C VAL A 73 10.76 6.24 -0.74
N ALA A 74 9.65 6.57 -1.40
CA ALA A 74 8.57 5.64 -1.69
C ALA A 74 8.33 5.55 -3.21
N PRO A 75 8.03 4.35 -3.77
CA PRO A 75 7.90 4.13 -5.20
C PRO A 75 6.73 4.88 -5.85
N THR A 76 5.65 5.11 -5.10
CA THR A 76 4.42 5.72 -5.62
C THR A 76 4.02 6.97 -4.85
N ARG A 77 3.27 7.85 -5.53
CA ARG A 77 2.78 9.12 -4.94
C ARG A 77 1.82 8.85 -3.78
N GLU A 78 1.01 7.83 -3.91
CA GLU A 78 0.01 7.42 -2.93
C GLU A 78 0.68 6.93 -1.65
N LEU A 79 1.68 6.04 -1.77
CA LEU A 79 2.43 5.55 -0.61
C LEU A 79 3.20 6.70 0.06
N ALA A 80 3.86 7.55 -0.71
CA ALA A 80 4.54 8.72 -0.16
C ALA A 80 3.58 9.63 0.62
N LYS A 81 2.37 9.84 0.10
CA LYS A 81 1.34 10.62 0.80
C LYS A 81 0.87 9.93 2.07
N GLN A 82 0.63 8.62 2.05
CA GLN A 82 0.24 7.86 3.24
C GLN A 82 1.32 7.90 4.32
N ILE A 83 2.60 7.73 3.95
CA ILE A 83 3.71 7.86 4.90
C ILE A 83 3.75 9.26 5.48
N SER A 84 3.60 10.31 4.65
CA SER A 84 3.55 11.70 5.12
C SER A 84 2.40 11.93 6.10
N ASP A 85 1.21 11.40 5.83
CA ASP A 85 0.06 11.51 6.72
C ASP A 85 0.32 10.81 8.07
N VAL A 86 1.01 9.66 8.06
CA VAL A 86 1.44 8.97 9.29
C VAL A 86 2.45 9.82 10.08
N VAL A 87 3.44 10.39 9.40
CA VAL A 87 4.41 11.32 10.03
C VAL A 87 3.67 12.49 10.66
N ASP A 88 2.73 13.12 9.95
CA ASP A 88 1.96 14.25 10.46
C ASP A 88 1.14 13.90 11.71
N VAL A 89 0.59 12.67 11.78
CA VAL A 89 -0.10 12.19 12.97
C VAL A 89 0.87 11.99 14.13
N LEU A 90 2.04 11.37 13.88
CA LEU A 90 3.07 11.16 14.92
C LEU A 90 3.61 12.49 15.44
N LEU A 91 3.81 13.48 14.58
CA LEU A 91 4.27 14.82 14.98
C LEU A 91 3.22 15.60 15.78
N LYS A 92 1.96 15.20 15.76
CA LYS A 92 0.89 15.80 16.59
C LYS A 92 0.74 15.14 17.95
N LEU A 93 1.44 14.04 18.22
CA LEU A 93 1.37 13.38 19.52
C LEU A 93 1.93 14.31 20.60
N ARG A 94 1.21 14.41 21.70
CA ARG A 94 1.66 15.07 22.93
C ARG A 94 2.42 14.03 23.75
N LEU A 95 3.72 14.18 23.83
CA LEU A 95 4.58 13.28 24.60
C LEU A 95 4.84 13.92 25.96
N ARG A 96 4.53 13.23 27.04
CA ARG A 96 4.91 13.65 28.39
C ARG A 96 6.41 13.43 28.60
N PRO A 97 7.15 14.38 29.17
CA PRO A 97 8.49 14.11 29.68
C PRO A 97 8.44 12.96 30.71
N LEU A 98 9.44 12.11 30.71
CA LEU A 98 9.54 10.95 31.65
C LEU A 98 9.56 11.39 33.11
N ASP A 99 10.03 12.61 33.37
CA ASP A 99 10.22 13.18 34.70
C ASP A 99 9.03 14.07 35.17
N ALA A 100 7.98 14.17 34.38
CA ALA A 100 6.81 14.97 34.73
C ALA A 100 5.94 14.25 35.76
N ALA A 101 5.64 14.91 36.87
CA ALA A 101 4.73 14.38 37.88
C ALA A 101 3.32 14.17 37.28
N PRO A 102 2.57 13.15 37.77
CA PRO A 102 1.24 12.80 37.19
C PRO A 102 0.23 13.94 37.23
N ASP A 103 0.40 14.90 38.15
CA ASP A 103 -0.55 15.96 38.47
C ASP A 103 -0.23 17.34 37.85
N ASP A 104 0.87 17.47 37.08
CA ASP A 104 1.21 18.71 36.40
C ASP A 104 0.31 18.93 35.16
N GLU A 105 -0.86 19.54 35.35
CA GLU A 105 -1.76 19.93 34.27
C GLU A 105 -1.15 20.99 33.32
N GLU A 106 -0.27 21.86 33.80
CA GLU A 106 0.43 22.87 33.00
C GLU A 106 1.42 22.28 31.98
N ASN A 107 2.01 21.09 32.25
CA ASN A 107 2.92 20.41 31.36
C ASN A 107 2.22 19.59 30.26
N ASN A 108 0.92 19.48 30.29
CA ASN A 108 0.12 18.68 29.35
C ASN A 108 0.05 19.30 27.94
N ASP A 109 0.48 20.54 27.77
CA ASP A 109 0.39 21.30 26.51
C ASP A 109 1.71 21.33 25.70
N THR A 110 2.80 20.82 26.26
CA THR A 110 4.13 20.89 25.63
C THR A 110 4.27 19.84 24.54
N ARG A 111 4.14 20.28 23.30
CA ARG A 111 4.37 19.44 22.12
C ARG A 111 5.87 19.32 21.85
N LEU A 112 6.51 18.27 22.34
CA LEU A 112 7.96 18.01 22.17
C LEU A 112 8.40 17.94 20.68
N THR A 113 7.49 17.68 19.76
CA THR A 113 7.75 17.61 18.31
C THR A 113 7.53 18.92 17.55
N ARG A 114 7.36 20.05 18.24
CA ARG A 114 6.95 21.33 17.63
C ARG A 114 7.88 21.84 16.53
N TRP A 115 9.17 21.60 16.67
CA TRP A 115 10.17 22.01 15.68
C TRP A 115 10.20 21.09 14.45
N LEU A 116 9.88 19.81 14.61
CA LEU A 116 9.88 18.82 13.55
C LEU A 116 8.69 19.04 12.62
N VAL A 117 8.99 19.25 11.34
CA VAL A 117 7.99 19.44 10.29
C VAL A 117 8.23 18.43 9.18
N SER A 118 7.15 17.87 8.67
CA SER A 118 7.18 16.97 7.53
C SER A 118 6.93 17.68 6.20
N GLY A 119 7.44 17.12 5.12
CA GLY A 119 7.15 17.54 3.77
C GLY A 119 7.02 16.36 2.81
N CYS A 120 6.24 16.54 1.75
CA CYS A 120 6.03 15.52 0.74
C CYS A 120 6.36 16.08 -0.65
N LEU A 121 7.21 15.36 -1.41
CA LEU A 121 7.61 15.66 -2.80
C LEU A 121 7.21 14.51 -3.71
N THR A 122 6.02 14.59 -4.30
CA THR A 122 5.47 13.49 -5.12
C THR A 122 5.18 13.88 -6.56
N GLY A 123 5.44 15.13 -6.93
CA GLY A 123 4.97 15.68 -8.20
C GLY A 123 3.47 16.01 -8.16
N GLY A 124 3.01 16.78 -9.15
CA GLY A 124 1.64 17.30 -9.19
C GLY A 124 1.52 18.73 -8.63
N ALA A 125 2.40 19.14 -7.72
CA ALA A 125 2.57 20.53 -7.34
C ALA A 125 3.55 21.23 -8.31
N THR A 126 3.42 22.56 -8.43
CA THR A 126 4.36 23.36 -9.22
C THR A 126 5.74 23.31 -8.58
N ARG A 127 6.78 23.23 -9.42
CA ARG A 127 8.18 23.18 -8.96
C ARG A 127 8.55 24.41 -8.11
N ALA A 128 7.96 25.58 -8.42
CA ALA A 128 8.18 26.80 -7.66
C ALA A 128 7.65 26.69 -6.21
N HIS A 129 6.48 26.10 -6.02
CA HIS A 129 5.89 25.86 -4.71
C HIS A 129 6.74 24.88 -3.87
N GLU A 130 7.20 23.78 -4.50
CA GLU A 130 8.08 22.81 -3.83
C GLU A 130 9.42 23.46 -3.42
N LYS A 131 10.05 24.27 -4.31
CA LYS A 131 11.27 25.04 -3.98
C LYS A 131 11.06 25.98 -2.80
N ALA A 132 9.95 26.70 -2.75
CA ALA A 132 9.64 27.61 -1.65
C ALA A 132 9.52 26.88 -0.31
N ARG A 133 8.95 25.67 -0.31
CA ARG A 133 8.86 24.82 0.89
C ARG A 133 10.23 24.30 1.32
N LEU A 134 11.04 23.80 0.37
CA LEU A 134 12.39 23.29 0.65
C LEU A 134 13.31 24.39 1.21
N ARG A 135 13.18 25.63 0.73
CA ARG A 135 13.93 26.80 1.25
C ARG A 135 13.65 27.08 2.72
N LYS A 136 12.42 26.82 3.19
CA LYS A 136 12.05 27.00 4.61
C LYS A 136 12.66 25.96 5.54
N GLY A 137 13.26 24.91 4.99
CA GLY A 137 13.77 23.77 5.74
C GLY A 137 12.67 22.78 6.14
N ILE A 138 12.85 21.54 5.76
CA ILE A 138 11.94 20.42 6.06
C ILE A 138 12.77 19.31 6.70
N PRO A 139 12.74 19.15 8.02
CA PRO A 139 13.52 18.11 8.71
C PRO A 139 13.22 16.70 8.27
N ILE A 140 11.94 16.37 8.04
CA ILE A 140 11.51 15.02 7.61
C ILE A 140 10.85 15.13 6.24
N LEU A 141 11.46 14.53 5.23
CA LEU A 141 11.02 14.59 3.85
C LEU A 141 10.60 13.22 3.34
N VAL A 142 9.39 13.11 2.83
CA VAL A 142 8.91 11.94 2.10
C VAL A 142 8.86 12.28 0.62
N ALA A 143 9.41 11.42 -0.24
CA ALA A 143 9.51 11.75 -1.66
C ALA A 143 9.39 10.53 -2.57
N THR A 144 8.97 10.75 -3.83
CA THR A 144 9.17 9.78 -4.91
C THR A 144 10.56 9.97 -5.53
N PRO A 145 11.20 8.88 -6.06
CA PRO A 145 12.60 8.92 -6.49
C PRO A 145 12.91 10.03 -7.49
N GLY A 146 12.16 10.09 -8.60
CA GLY A 146 12.43 11.04 -9.68
C GLY A 146 12.31 12.51 -9.23
N ARG A 147 11.32 12.83 -8.37
CA ARG A 147 11.14 14.20 -7.89
C ARG A 147 12.22 14.59 -6.88
N LEU A 148 12.63 13.65 -6.05
CA LEU A 148 13.74 13.87 -5.11
C LEU A 148 15.04 14.15 -5.88
N LEU A 149 15.38 13.33 -6.86
CA LEU A 149 16.60 13.51 -7.67
C LEU A 149 16.59 14.85 -8.41
N ASP A 150 15.45 15.23 -9.01
CA ASP A 150 15.30 16.53 -9.67
C ASP A 150 15.61 17.70 -8.73
N HIS A 151 15.11 17.67 -7.51
CA HIS A 151 15.38 18.73 -6.53
C HIS A 151 16.82 18.68 -6.00
N LEU A 152 17.41 17.49 -5.80
CA LEU A 152 18.80 17.36 -5.38
C LEU A 152 19.77 17.95 -6.41
N GLN A 153 19.48 17.79 -7.70
CA GLN A 153 20.32 18.28 -8.79
C GLN A 153 20.09 19.75 -9.15
N ASN A 154 18.83 20.21 -9.06
CA ASN A 154 18.41 21.47 -9.67
C ASN A 154 17.92 22.53 -8.68
N THR A 155 18.00 22.28 -7.36
CA THR A 155 17.53 23.25 -6.35
C THR A 155 18.64 23.54 -5.34
N SER A 156 19.38 24.60 -5.58
CA SER A 156 20.52 25.03 -4.74
C SER A 156 20.15 25.31 -3.28
N SER A 157 18.89 25.72 -3.02
CA SER A 157 18.40 25.95 -1.67
C SER A 157 17.95 24.70 -0.92
N PHE A 158 18.06 23.52 -1.54
CA PHE A 158 17.72 22.26 -0.90
C PHE A 158 18.94 21.70 -0.14
N ASN A 159 18.99 21.97 1.15
CA ASN A 159 20.07 21.55 2.02
C ASN A 159 19.83 20.14 2.57
N VAL A 160 20.66 19.18 2.20
CA VAL A 160 20.66 17.77 2.64
C VAL A 160 21.99 17.35 3.27
N SER A 161 22.87 18.31 3.51
CA SER A 161 24.25 18.05 3.95
C SER A 161 24.33 17.30 5.29
N LYS A 162 23.38 17.55 6.16
CA LYS A 162 23.28 16.93 7.49
C LYS A 162 22.23 15.79 7.53
N CYS A 163 21.84 15.26 6.36
CA CYS A 163 20.89 14.14 6.28
C CYS A 163 21.46 12.90 6.95
N ARG A 164 20.82 12.47 8.04
CA ARG A 164 21.25 11.34 8.89
C ARG A 164 20.52 10.05 8.57
N TRP A 165 19.27 10.12 8.09
CA TRP A 165 18.44 8.97 7.79
C TRP A 165 18.01 8.95 6.32
N LEU A 166 18.21 7.80 5.68
CA LEU A 166 17.66 7.51 4.37
C LEU A 166 16.89 6.19 4.45
N VAL A 167 15.62 6.22 4.14
CA VAL A 167 14.76 5.03 4.06
C VAL A 167 14.38 4.80 2.61
N LEU A 168 14.57 3.58 2.13
CA LEU A 168 14.07 3.10 0.84
C LEU A 168 12.93 2.12 1.14
N ASP A 169 11.68 2.59 1.04
CA ASP A 169 10.52 1.75 1.33
C ASP A 169 10.01 1.06 0.06
N GLU A 170 9.54 -0.17 0.19
CA GLU A 170 9.17 -1.05 -0.92
C GLU A 170 10.26 -1.16 -2.00
N ALA A 171 11.47 -1.55 -1.58
CA ALA A 171 12.63 -1.62 -2.45
C ALA A 171 12.43 -2.56 -3.65
N ASP A 172 11.69 -3.63 -3.49
CA ASP A 172 11.26 -4.52 -4.57
C ASP A 172 10.48 -3.75 -5.64
N ARG A 173 9.57 -2.88 -5.23
CA ARG A 173 8.79 -2.06 -6.17
C ARG A 173 9.62 -0.95 -6.81
N LEU A 174 10.55 -0.35 -6.05
CA LEU A 174 11.49 0.63 -6.61
C LEU A 174 12.32 0.01 -7.76
N MET A 175 12.76 -1.24 -7.61
CA MET A 175 13.51 -1.95 -8.64
C MET A 175 12.64 -2.31 -9.85
N GLU A 176 11.45 -2.88 -9.63
CA GLU A 176 10.49 -3.20 -10.69
C GLU A 176 10.08 -2.00 -11.55
N LEU A 177 9.97 -0.81 -10.94
CA LEU A 177 9.67 0.43 -11.66
C LEU A 177 10.89 1.07 -12.35
N GLY A 178 12.06 0.42 -12.30
CA GLY A 178 13.27 0.88 -12.98
C GLY A 178 13.97 2.07 -12.32
N PHE A 179 13.78 2.29 -11.01
CA PHE A 179 14.42 3.41 -10.30
C PHE A 179 15.86 3.14 -9.85
N ALA A 180 16.50 2.05 -10.28
CA ALA A 180 17.86 1.70 -9.87
C ALA A 180 18.86 2.86 -10.05
N ASP A 181 18.91 3.44 -11.25
CA ASP A 181 19.85 4.53 -11.56
C ASP A 181 19.44 5.85 -10.88
N THR A 182 18.15 6.07 -10.71
CA THR A 182 17.64 7.22 -9.94
C THR A 182 18.10 7.16 -8.48
N ILE A 183 18.05 5.99 -7.86
CA ILE A 183 18.50 5.78 -6.47
C ILE A 183 20.02 5.96 -6.36
N LYS A 184 20.80 5.43 -7.32
CA LYS A 184 22.25 5.68 -7.37
C LYS A 184 22.56 7.18 -7.46
N GLY A 185 21.82 7.92 -8.29
CA GLY A 185 21.93 9.37 -8.40
C GLY A 185 21.62 10.09 -7.08
N ILE A 186 20.55 9.69 -6.38
CA ILE A 186 20.20 10.22 -5.06
C ILE A 186 21.34 10.00 -4.05
N LEU A 187 21.85 8.76 -3.96
CA LEU A 187 22.95 8.41 -3.04
C LEU A 187 24.20 9.25 -3.34
N SER A 188 24.55 9.40 -4.61
CA SER A 188 25.70 10.20 -5.04
C SER A 188 25.56 11.67 -4.65
N CYS A 189 24.38 12.29 -4.87
CA CYS A 189 24.10 13.66 -4.47
C CYS A 189 24.16 13.86 -2.95
N LEU A 190 23.59 12.93 -2.18
CA LEU A 190 23.63 12.97 -0.72
C LEU A 190 25.04 12.83 -0.17
N GLU A 191 25.86 11.96 -0.77
CA GLU A 191 27.25 11.77 -0.36
C GLU A 191 28.12 12.98 -0.71
N GLY A 192 27.95 13.55 -1.90
CA GLY A 192 28.62 14.77 -2.32
C GLY A 192 28.31 15.95 -1.39
N SER A 193 27.03 16.17 -1.06
CA SER A 193 26.60 17.23 -0.14
C SER A 193 27.20 17.05 1.25
N ARG A 194 27.28 15.81 1.74
CA ARG A 194 27.88 15.49 3.03
C ARG A 194 29.38 15.77 3.07
N LYS A 195 30.13 15.35 2.04
CA LYS A 195 31.58 15.60 1.93
C LYS A 195 31.90 17.08 1.96
N LEU A 196 31.12 17.89 1.21
CA LEU A 196 31.25 19.35 1.22
C LEU A 196 31.01 19.96 2.61
N ALA A 197 29.98 19.47 3.34
CA ALA A 197 29.70 19.95 4.69
C ALA A 197 30.82 19.56 5.67
N GLN A 198 31.36 18.36 5.56
CA GLN A 198 32.49 17.92 6.40
C GLN A 198 33.75 18.75 6.12
N GLN A 199 33.99 19.11 4.87
CA GLN A 199 35.11 20.00 4.52
C GLN A 199 34.90 21.41 5.07
N ALA A 200 33.67 21.95 4.99
CA ALA A 200 33.33 23.24 5.58
C ALA A 200 33.46 23.25 7.10
N ALA A 201 33.07 22.16 7.78
CA ALA A 201 33.25 22.00 9.22
C ALA A 201 34.74 21.99 9.63
N LYS A 202 35.56 21.23 8.90
CA LYS A 202 37.03 21.22 9.11
C LYS A 202 37.66 22.59 8.90
N ALA A 203 37.07 23.43 8.05
CA ALA A 203 37.50 24.81 7.79
C ALA A 203 36.91 25.82 8.82
N GLY A 204 36.24 25.37 9.89
CA GLY A 204 35.63 26.22 10.90
C GLY A 204 34.41 27.01 10.43
N ARG A 205 33.79 26.65 9.30
CA ARG A 205 32.65 27.35 8.69
C ARG A 205 31.29 26.67 8.94
N SER A 206 31.23 25.67 9.81
CA SER A 206 29.99 24.94 10.09
C SER A 206 29.39 25.39 11.42
N MET A 207 28.06 25.49 11.48
CA MET A 207 27.36 25.67 12.75
C MET A 207 27.36 24.35 13.52
N ASP A 208 27.92 24.38 14.72
CA ASP A 208 27.79 23.31 15.70
C ASP A 208 26.34 23.25 16.17
N VAL A 209 25.71 22.09 16.04
CA VAL A 209 24.40 21.82 16.62
C VAL A 209 24.66 21.14 17.96
N ARG A 210 24.57 21.88 19.05
CA ARG A 210 24.79 21.34 20.40
C ARG A 210 23.90 20.13 20.62
N ASP A 211 24.45 19.09 21.24
CA ASP A 211 23.79 17.85 21.64
C ASP A 211 23.29 16.93 20.51
N TRP A 212 23.63 17.25 19.25
CA TRP A 212 23.32 16.39 18.12
C TRP A 212 24.49 16.33 17.13
N ASP A 213 25.16 15.20 17.11
CA ASP A 213 26.31 14.99 16.24
C ASP A 213 25.87 14.64 14.81
N TRP A 214 25.87 15.65 13.92
CA TRP A 214 25.59 15.46 12.51
C TRP A 214 26.74 14.80 11.73
N SER A 215 27.93 14.71 12.31
CA SER A 215 29.11 14.07 11.69
C SER A 215 28.99 12.56 11.65
N VAL A 216 28.14 11.98 12.49
CA VAL A 216 27.79 10.56 12.49
C VAL A 216 27.31 10.12 11.10
N ARG A 217 27.76 8.97 10.66
CA ARG A 217 27.45 8.41 9.36
C ARG A 217 25.94 8.36 9.12
N ARG A 218 25.51 8.70 7.87
CA ARG A 218 24.11 8.50 7.49
C ARG A 218 23.72 7.03 7.60
N ARG A 219 22.62 6.76 8.24
CA ARG A 219 22.04 5.44 8.40
C ARG A 219 21.04 5.18 7.27
N VAL A 220 21.16 4.03 6.62
CA VAL A 220 20.28 3.62 5.54
C VAL A 220 19.42 2.46 6.01
N ILE A 221 18.11 2.59 5.79
CA ILE A 221 17.13 1.52 6.06
C ILE A 221 16.50 1.12 4.72
N LEU A 222 16.61 -0.14 4.37
CA LEU A 222 15.95 -0.72 3.21
C LEU A 222 14.82 -1.62 3.67
N CYS A 223 13.60 -1.34 3.21
CA CYS A 223 12.40 -2.13 3.53
C CYS A 223 11.93 -2.84 2.27
N SER A 224 11.74 -4.17 2.34
CA SER A 224 11.20 -4.95 1.24
C SER A 224 10.33 -6.09 1.73
N ALA A 225 9.33 -6.45 0.91
CA ALA A 225 8.53 -7.65 1.16
C ALA A 225 9.21 -8.90 0.57
N THR A 226 9.97 -8.73 -0.50
CA THR A 226 10.63 -9.82 -1.24
C THR A 226 12.12 -9.54 -1.38
N ILE A 227 12.91 -10.60 -1.55
CA ILE A 227 14.35 -10.51 -1.82
C ILE A 227 14.58 -11.05 -3.24
N SER A 228 14.38 -10.21 -4.25
CA SER A 228 14.80 -10.49 -5.63
C SER A 228 16.29 -10.23 -5.81
N GLU A 229 16.88 -10.71 -6.91
CA GLU A 229 18.27 -10.43 -7.26
C GLU A 229 18.55 -8.91 -7.31
N ASP A 230 17.64 -8.15 -7.91
CA ASP A 230 17.76 -6.69 -7.98
C ASP A 230 17.76 -6.01 -6.61
N VAL A 231 16.94 -6.51 -5.68
CA VAL A 231 16.91 -6.02 -4.29
C VAL A 231 18.22 -6.39 -3.56
N GLN A 232 18.77 -7.58 -3.82
CA GLN A 232 20.07 -7.98 -3.27
C GLN A 232 21.21 -7.08 -3.79
N VAL A 233 21.23 -6.82 -5.09
CA VAL A 233 22.20 -5.90 -5.71
C VAL A 233 22.04 -4.50 -5.12
N LEU A 234 20.81 -3.99 -4.99
CA LEU A 234 20.55 -2.70 -4.34
C LEU A 234 21.04 -2.70 -2.89
N ALA A 235 20.72 -3.72 -2.12
CA ALA A 235 21.17 -3.83 -0.73
C ALA A 235 22.71 -3.86 -0.63
N GLY A 236 23.37 -4.65 -1.48
CA GLY A 236 24.83 -4.75 -1.52
C GLY A 236 25.53 -3.44 -1.91
N THR A 237 24.90 -2.62 -2.76
CA THR A 237 25.46 -1.32 -3.19
C THR A 237 25.12 -0.17 -2.24
N THR A 238 24.05 -0.30 -1.46
CA THR A 238 23.49 0.81 -0.67
C THR A 238 23.78 0.67 0.82
N LEU A 239 23.75 -0.56 1.36
CA LEU A 239 23.87 -0.83 2.78
C LEU A 239 25.31 -1.18 3.16
N GLN A 240 25.76 -0.68 4.31
CA GLN A 240 27.05 -1.03 4.89
C GLN A 240 26.84 -1.80 6.19
N ASN A 241 27.35 -3.03 6.25
CA ASN A 241 27.24 -3.92 7.41
C ASN A 241 25.83 -3.98 8.01
N PRO A 242 24.79 -4.32 7.19
CA PRO A 242 23.41 -4.21 7.62
C PRO A 242 23.01 -5.22 8.69
N ILE A 243 22.10 -4.80 9.56
CA ILE A 243 21.33 -5.70 10.41
C ILE A 243 20.14 -6.20 9.60
N ILE A 244 19.98 -7.52 9.48
CA ILE A 244 18.84 -8.11 8.81
C ILE A 244 17.73 -8.37 9.83
N ILE A 245 16.61 -7.67 9.71
CA ILE A 245 15.47 -7.75 10.60
C ILE A 245 14.34 -8.48 9.87
N LYS A 246 13.93 -9.63 10.41
CA LYS A 246 12.82 -10.45 9.88
C LYS A 246 11.72 -10.54 10.91
N ALA A 247 10.46 -10.59 10.44
CA ALA A 247 9.36 -10.97 11.31
C ALA A 247 9.52 -12.47 11.63
N THR A 248 9.94 -12.81 12.82
CA THR A 248 9.94 -14.19 13.30
C THR A 248 8.50 -14.65 13.40
N GLY A 249 8.14 -15.70 12.67
CA GLY A 249 6.78 -16.27 12.61
C GLY A 249 6.30 -16.97 13.87
N VAL A 250 6.83 -16.63 15.05
CA VAL A 250 6.53 -17.29 16.32
C VAL A 250 6.20 -16.25 17.39
N ASP A 251 4.99 -15.70 17.33
CA ASP A 251 4.36 -15.03 18.46
C ASP A 251 2.95 -15.59 18.72
N LEU A 252 2.80 -16.91 18.72
CA LEU A 252 1.57 -17.54 19.25
C LEU A 252 1.78 -18.22 20.61
N LEU A 253 2.99 -18.39 21.10
CA LEU A 253 3.25 -18.93 22.46
C LEU A 253 4.64 -18.50 22.91
N GLY A 254 4.70 -17.76 24.00
CA GLY A 254 5.93 -17.21 24.60
C GLY A 254 6.99 -18.27 24.93
N GLN A 255 7.83 -18.60 23.99
CA GLN A 255 9.12 -19.24 24.24
C GLN A 255 10.17 -18.59 23.35
N ALA A 256 11.10 -17.92 24.05
CA ALA A 256 12.32 -17.42 23.44
C ALA A 256 13.18 -18.60 22.97
N THR A 257 13.47 -18.66 21.68
CA THR A 257 14.58 -19.47 21.20
C THR A 257 15.66 -18.54 20.68
N ASP A 258 16.82 -18.65 21.31
CA ASP A 258 18.06 -17.98 20.96
C ASP A 258 18.40 -18.13 19.48
N ALA A 259 18.50 -17.01 18.79
CA ALA A 259 18.99 -16.96 17.42
C ALA A 259 20.48 -16.58 17.38
N THR A 260 21.31 -17.50 17.90
CA THR A 260 22.74 -17.53 17.57
C THR A 260 23.06 -18.90 17.07
N ALA A 261 23.14 -19.09 15.76
CA ALA A 261 24.09 -20.01 15.12
C ALA A 261 23.79 -20.20 13.63
N GLY A 262 24.80 -20.09 12.79
CA GLY A 262 24.90 -20.86 11.57
C GLY A 262 24.67 -20.11 10.25
N ALA A 263 25.58 -19.23 9.89
CA ALA A 263 25.90 -18.96 8.50
C ALA A 263 26.61 -20.21 7.92
N ASN A 264 25.91 -21.01 7.13
CA ASN A 264 26.45 -21.83 6.05
C ASN A 264 25.38 -22.80 5.54
N THR A 265 24.46 -22.31 4.72
CA THR A 265 23.76 -23.15 3.75
C THR A 265 23.66 -22.35 2.48
N ALA A 266 24.10 -22.99 1.38
CA ALA A 266 24.09 -22.44 0.02
C ALA A 266 22.72 -21.84 -0.36
N PRO A 267 22.67 -20.77 -1.18
CA PRO A 267 21.44 -20.09 -1.54
C PRO A 267 20.57 -21.05 -2.37
N ALA A 268 19.45 -21.47 -1.79
CA ALA A 268 18.39 -22.10 -2.57
C ALA A 268 17.82 -21.03 -3.51
N THR A 269 18.02 -21.23 -4.80
CA THR A 269 17.61 -20.39 -5.91
C THR A 269 16.09 -20.23 -5.95
N GLY A 270 15.60 -19.00 -5.67
CA GLY A 270 14.22 -18.58 -5.89
C GLY A 270 13.64 -17.76 -4.72
N PRO A 271 12.81 -16.76 -5.00
CA PRO A 271 12.15 -15.98 -3.94
C PRO A 271 11.17 -16.87 -3.18
N LYS A 272 11.42 -17.09 -1.90
CA LYS A 272 10.53 -17.83 -1.01
C LYS A 272 9.34 -16.96 -0.64
N PHE A 273 8.16 -17.35 -1.07
CA PHE A 273 6.89 -16.67 -0.73
C PHE A 273 6.10 -17.49 0.27
N THR A 274 5.73 -16.85 1.37
CA THR A 274 4.82 -17.46 2.33
C THR A 274 3.57 -16.59 2.41
N PRO A 275 2.43 -17.03 1.86
CA PRO A 275 1.16 -16.33 2.05
C PRO A 275 0.76 -16.36 3.53
N PRO A 276 -0.08 -15.40 4.00
CA PRO A 276 -0.58 -15.42 5.36
C PRO A 276 -1.28 -16.74 5.68
N SER A 277 -1.01 -17.31 6.86
CA SER A 277 -1.55 -18.63 7.26
C SER A 277 -3.08 -18.72 7.31
N GLN A 278 -3.77 -17.57 7.38
CA GLN A 278 -5.23 -17.48 7.44
C GLN A 278 -5.87 -17.09 6.10
N LEU A 279 -5.10 -17.17 5.00
CA LEU A 279 -5.58 -16.86 3.65
C LEU A 279 -6.18 -18.10 3.00
N LEU A 280 -7.47 -18.04 2.65
CA LEU A 280 -8.12 -19.04 1.81
C LEU A 280 -7.94 -18.67 0.33
N GLN A 281 -7.29 -19.51 -0.45
CA GLN A 281 -7.03 -19.28 -1.87
C GLN A 281 -7.95 -20.16 -2.71
N LYS A 282 -8.75 -19.56 -3.57
CA LYS A 282 -9.72 -20.23 -4.41
C LYS A 282 -9.57 -19.81 -5.87
N TYR A 283 -9.89 -20.70 -6.79
CA TYR A 283 -9.94 -20.38 -8.21
C TYR A 283 -11.18 -20.96 -8.90
N ILE A 284 -11.61 -20.27 -9.94
CA ILE A 284 -12.74 -20.66 -10.76
C ILE A 284 -12.30 -20.68 -12.21
N VAL A 285 -12.52 -21.77 -12.92
CA VAL A 285 -12.26 -21.84 -14.37
C VAL A 285 -13.52 -21.42 -15.12
N VAL A 286 -13.48 -20.25 -15.74
CA VAL A 286 -14.66 -19.60 -16.34
C VAL A 286 -14.48 -19.40 -17.85
N PRO A 287 -15.40 -19.90 -18.68
CA PRO A 287 -15.46 -19.54 -20.11
C PRO A 287 -15.61 -18.02 -20.27
N LEU A 288 -15.00 -17.43 -21.31
CA LEU A 288 -14.97 -15.99 -21.53
C LEU A 288 -16.36 -15.34 -21.50
N LYS A 289 -17.37 -15.99 -22.10
CA LYS A 289 -18.75 -15.49 -22.12
C LYS A 289 -19.40 -15.35 -20.74
N LEU A 290 -18.97 -16.16 -19.76
CA LEU A 290 -19.57 -16.18 -18.43
C LEU A 290 -18.79 -15.34 -17.40
N ARG A 291 -17.67 -14.71 -17.78
CA ARG A 291 -16.78 -14.04 -16.80
C ARG A 291 -17.49 -12.92 -16.03
N LEU A 292 -18.24 -12.06 -16.74
CA LEU A 292 -18.96 -10.94 -16.08
C LEU A 292 -20.07 -11.45 -15.17
N VAL A 293 -20.87 -12.38 -15.62
CA VAL A 293 -21.98 -12.95 -14.82
C VAL A 293 -21.43 -13.68 -13.61
N THR A 294 -20.35 -14.46 -13.77
CA THR A 294 -19.67 -15.14 -12.66
C THR A 294 -19.08 -14.12 -11.66
N LEU A 295 -18.55 -12.99 -12.13
CA LEU A 295 -18.08 -11.92 -11.24
C LEU A 295 -19.21 -11.38 -10.37
N ILE A 296 -20.38 -11.10 -10.95
CA ILE A 296 -21.55 -10.61 -10.18
C ILE A 296 -22.02 -11.65 -9.18
N ALA A 297 -22.12 -12.92 -9.61
CA ALA A 297 -22.49 -14.01 -8.71
C ALA A 297 -21.51 -14.14 -7.54
N LEU A 298 -20.20 -14.10 -7.82
CA LEU A 298 -19.16 -14.16 -6.80
C LEU A 298 -19.25 -12.97 -5.83
N LEU A 299 -19.46 -11.76 -6.35
CA LEU A 299 -19.64 -10.58 -5.50
C LEU A 299 -20.88 -10.71 -4.60
N ARG A 300 -22.02 -11.11 -5.15
CA ARG A 300 -23.24 -11.35 -4.37
C ARG A 300 -23.02 -12.40 -3.29
N HIS A 301 -22.36 -13.51 -3.62
CA HIS A 301 -22.00 -14.55 -2.68
C HIS A 301 -21.10 -14.03 -1.55
N LEU A 302 -20.02 -13.32 -1.88
CA LEU A 302 -19.09 -12.77 -0.88
C LEU A 302 -19.77 -11.73 0.01
N LEU A 303 -20.59 -10.86 -0.56
CA LEU A 303 -21.29 -9.80 0.15
C LEU A 303 -22.37 -10.37 1.10
N SER A 304 -23.01 -11.48 0.72
CA SER A 304 -23.98 -12.16 1.57
C SER A 304 -23.36 -12.83 2.81
N GLN A 305 -22.08 -13.22 2.74
CA GLN A 305 -21.34 -13.78 3.88
C GLN A 305 -20.96 -12.72 4.93
N GLY A 306 -21.03 -11.44 4.58
CA GLY A 306 -20.73 -10.33 5.47
C GLY A 306 -21.82 -10.18 6.51
N GLY A 307 -21.57 -10.51 7.80
CA GLY A 307 -22.44 -10.14 8.91
C GLY A 307 -22.59 -8.61 9.00
N ARG A 308 -23.25 -8.08 10.05
CA ARG A 308 -23.53 -6.63 10.27
C ARG A 308 -22.30 -5.69 10.25
N GLY A 309 -21.29 -5.93 9.38
CA GLY A 309 -20.05 -5.19 9.28
C GLY A 309 -19.75 -4.72 7.86
N ASN A 310 -18.87 -3.73 7.74
CA ASN A 310 -18.37 -3.21 6.48
C ASN A 310 -17.55 -4.28 5.72
N PHE A 311 -18.10 -4.82 4.63
CA PHE A 311 -17.45 -5.83 3.81
C PHE A 311 -16.75 -5.16 2.62
N LYS A 312 -15.45 -5.30 2.51
CA LYS A 312 -14.65 -4.68 1.45
C LYS A 312 -14.03 -5.73 0.54
N VAL A 313 -14.20 -5.51 -0.77
CA VAL A 313 -13.64 -6.37 -1.83
C VAL A 313 -12.77 -5.53 -2.75
N ILE A 314 -11.62 -6.07 -3.17
CA ILE A 314 -10.77 -5.49 -4.20
C ILE A 314 -10.80 -6.41 -5.42
N ILE A 315 -11.01 -5.84 -6.60
CA ILE A 315 -10.98 -6.55 -7.88
C ILE A 315 -9.83 -6.03 -8.71
N PHE A 316 -8.89 -6.90 -9.05
CA PHE A 316 -7.74 -6.58 -9.90
C PHE A 316 -8.06 -6.87 -11.36
N LEU A 317 -7.87 -5.87 -12.20
CA LEU A 317 -8.06 -5.87 -13.64
C LEU A 317 -6.72 -5.54 -14.33
N SER A 318 -6.54 -6.02 -15.57
CA SER A 318 -5.26 -5.93 -16.29
C SER A 318 -4.88 -4.52 -16.74
N CYS A 319 -5.85 -3.71 -17.18
CA CYS A 319 -5.60 -2.40 -17.78
C CYS A 319 -6.60 -1.34 -17.30
N ILE A 320 -6.26 -0.09 -17.62
CA ILE A 320 -7.04 1.10 -17.27
C ILE A 320 -8.43 1.04 -17.89
N ASP A 321 -8.50 0.72 -19.18
CA ASP A 321 -9.76 0.68 -19.93
C ASP A 321 -10.70 -0.39 -19.39
N SER A 322 -10.15 -1.53 -18.93
CA SER A 322 -10.92 -2.58 -18.28
C SER A 322 -11.52 -2.09 -16.95
N VAL A 323 -10.77 -1.32 -16.15
CA VAL A 323 -11.28 -0.73 -14.90
C VAL A 323 -12.43 0.24 -15.20
N ASP A 324 -12.23 1.15 -16.14
CA ASP A 324 -13.24 2.16 -16.50
C ASP A 324 -14.49 1.52 -17.14
N PHE A 325 -14.29 0.52 -17.99
CA PHE A 325 -15.39 -0.24 -18.58
C PHE A 325 -16.26 -0.91 -17.53
N HIS A 326 -15.66 -1.70 -16.63
CA HIS A 326 -16.42 -2.39 -15.58
C HIS A 326 -17.08 -1.41 -14.60
N TRP A 327 -16.42 -0.30 -14.30
CA TRP A 327 -16.99 0.71 -13.40
C TRP A 327 -18.23 1.38 -14.01
N ARG A 328 -18.17 1.74 -15.32
CA ARG A 328 -19.32 2.31 -16.04
C ARG A 328 -20.43 1.28 -16.25
N LEU A 329 -20.06 0.05 -16.60
CA LEU A 329 -21.02 -1.04 -16.80
C LEU A 329 -21.82 -1.30 -15.54
N LEU A 330 -21.15 -1.42 -14.39
CA LEU A 330 -21.82 -1.70 -13.12
C LEU A 330 -22.68 -0.53 -12.65
N GLY A 331 -22.27 0.72 -12.91
CA GLY A 331 -23.04 1.92 -12.54
C GLY A 331 -24.21 2.23 -13.48
N GLY A 332 -24.15 1.75 -14.74
CA GLY A 332 -25.15 2.07 -15.77
C GLY A 332 -26.12 0.95 -16.13
N THR A 333 -25.94 -0.26 -15.57
CA THR A 333 -26.77 -1.42 -15.91
C THR A 333 -28.05 -1.47 -15.07
N ASN A 334 -29.23 -1.46 -15.71
CA ASN A 334 -30.53 -1.65 -15.09
C ASN A 334 -31.10 -3.03 -15.42
N LEU A 335 -31.75 -3.67 -14.43
CA LEU A 335 -32.43 -4.96 -14.62
C LEU A 335 -33.78 -4.81 -15.32
N ASP A 336 -34.47 -3.70 -15.04
CA ASP A 336 -35.79 -3.45 -15.61
C ASP A 336 -35.66 -3.09 -17.10
N GLY A 337 -36.11 -3.99 -17.94
CA GLY A 337 -36.29 -3.74 -19.39
C GLY A 337 -37.50 -2.85 -19.68
N GLY A 338 -37.85 -1.97 -18.76
CA GLY A 338 -38.98 -1.07 -18.87
C GLY A 338 -38.78 -0.07 -20.00
N SER A 339 -39.49 -0.37 -21.09
CA SER A 339 -39.91 0.63 -22.07
C SER A 339 -40.57 1.79 -21.35
N ASP A 340 -40.19 2.97 -21.74
CA ASP A 340 -40.95 4.20 -21.83
C ASP A 340 -42.24 4.36 -21.06
N SER A 341 -42.34 5.57 -20.61
CA SER A 341 -43.53 6.30 -20.24
C SER A 341 -43.79 6.45 -18.76
N SER A 342 -43.24 7.49 -18.25
CA SER A 342 -44.10 8.48 -17.59
C SER A 342 -43.46 9.84 -17.76
N GLU A 343 -44.05 10.64 -18.67
CA GLU A 343 -44.02 12.08 -18.57
C GLU A 343 -44.46 12.46 -17.18
N SER A 344 -43.51 12.86 -16.34
CA SER A 344 -43.80 13.55 -15.09
C SER A 344 -42.71 14.58 -14.86
N SER A 345 -43.16 15.85 -15.10
CA SER A 345 -42.64 17.10 -14.56
C SER A 345 -41.10 17.30 -14.63
N GLU A 346 -40.74 18.09 -15.62
CA GLU A 346 -39.54 18.94 -15.60
C GLU A 346 -39.57 19.77 -14.33
N ASP A 347 -38.83 19.34 -13.34
CA ASP A 347 -38.15 20.19 -12.35
C ASP A 347 -37.44 19.25 -11.36
N ASP A 348 -36.13 19.43 -11.19
CA ASP A 348 -35.26 18.84 -10.15
C ASP A 348 -34.83 17.36 -10.28
N ALA A 349 -34.36 16.91 -11.43
CA ALA A 349 -33.41 15.79 -11.48
C ALA A 349 -32.36 16.07 -12.55
N ALA A 350 -31.26 16.68 -12.13
CA ALA A 350 -30.03 16.66 -12.91
C ALA A 350 -29.65 15.18 -13.13
N GLU A 351 -29.94 14.65 -14.33
CA GLU A 351 -29.41 13.38 -14.80
C GLU A 351 -27.87 13.44 -14.74
N GLN A 352 -27.31 12.93 -13.67
CA GLN A 352 -25.87 12.70 -13.58
C GLN A 352 -25.51 11.56 -14.52
N ASN A 353 -25.17 11.88 -15.75
CA ASN A 353 -24.51 10.97 -16.65
C ASN A 353 -23.26 10.40 -15.96
N PRO A 354 -23.10 9.06 -15.82
CA PRO A 354 -21.95 8.43 -15.16
C PRO A 354 -20.64 8.58 -15.96
N GLY A 355 -20.51 9.63 -16.75
CA GLY A 355 -19.37 9.92 -17.62
C GLY A 355 -18.65 11.23 -17.33
N GLU A 356 -19.13 12.06 -16.43
CA GLU A 356 -18.41 13.28 -16.06
C GLU A 356 -17.21 12.98 -15.16
N ASP A 357 -16.08 13.56 -15.50
CA ASP A 357 -14.72 13.34 -14.98
C ASP A 357 -14.55 13.53 -13.45
N GLY A 358 -15.62 13.79 -12.71
CA GLY A 358 -15.63 14.06 -11.27
C GLY A 358 -16.23 12.99 -10.37
N SER A 359 -16.98 12.01 -10.91
CA SER A 359 -17.64 10.99 -10.07
C SER A 359 -16.61 9.97 -9.54
N VAL A 360 -16.59 9.79 -8.22
CA VAL A 360 -15.68 8.89 -7.50
C VAL A 360 -16.34 7.57 -7.15
N GLU A 361 -17.66 7.56 -7.00
CA GLU A 361 -18.48 6.45 -6.50
C GLU A 361 -19.67 6.21 -7.42
N VAL A 362 -19.98 4.94 -7.69
CA VAL A 362 -21.19 4.51 -8.36
C VAL A 362 -21.89 3.41 -7.57
N HIS A 363 -23.19 3.30 -7.77
CA HIS A 363 -24.04 2.25 -7.22
C HIS A 363 -24.59 1.40 -8.35
N SER A 364 -24.81 0.11 -8.08
CA SER A 364 -25.34 -0.83 -9.08
C SER A 364 -26.60 -1.49 -8.55
N PRO A 365 -27.69 -1.51 -9.31
CA PRO A 365 -28.88 -2.31 -9.00
C PRO A 365 -28.58 -3.81 -8.88
N LEU A 366 -27.51 -4.26 -9.55
CA LEU A 366 -27.05 -5.65 -9.48
C LEU A 366 -26.44 -5.99 -8.11
N LEU A 367 -25.94 -4.99 -7.37
CA LEU A 367 -25.27 -5.13 -6.07
C LEU A 367 -25.88 -4.13 -5.08
N PRO A 368 -27.06 -4.42 -4.52
CA PRO A 368 -27.73 -3.52 -3.59
C PRO A 368 -26.82 -3.19 -2.39
N ASP A 369 -26.95 -1.98 -1.86
CA ASP A 369 -26.20 -1.45 -0.71
C ASP A 369 -24.67 -1.49 -0.86
N THR A 370 -24.17 -1.46 -2.11
CA THR A 370 -22.74 -1.55 -2.40
C THR A 370 -22.24 -0.30 -3.11
N SER A 371 -21.20 0.32 -2.54
CA SER A 371 -20.48 1.43 -3.16
C SER A 371 -19.34 0.89 -4.01
N ILE A 372 -19.25 1.31 -5.26
CA ILE A 372 -18.24 0.85 -6.22
C ILE A 372 -17.30 2.00 -6.57
N PHE A 373 -16.01 1.79 -6.33
CA PHE A 373 -14.93 2.74 -6.57
C PHE A 373 -14.00 2.24 -7.66
N ARG A 374 -13.25 3.17 -8.29
CA ARG A 374 -12.20 2.82 -9.25
C ARG A 374 -10.85 3.43 -8.88
N LEU A 375 -9.76 2.73 -9.24
CA LEU A 375 -8.39 3.18 -8.98
C LEU A 375 -7.42 2.69 -10.05
N HIS A 376 -6.83 3.62 -10.80
CA HIS A 376 -5.78 3.36 -11.78
C HIS A 376 -4.88 4.58 -12.01
N GLY A 377 -3.75 4.38 -12.68
CA GLY A 377 -2.69 5.38 -12.82
C GLY A 377 -3.06 6.64 -13.58
N SER A 378 -4.00 6.57 -14.53
CA SER A 378 -4.43 7.72 -15.35
C SER A 378 -5.39 8.68 -14.64
N LEU A 379 -6.00 8.27 -13.53
CA LEU A 379 -6.85 9.17 -12.75
C LEU A 379 -6.01 10.31 -12.13
N PRO A 380 -6.55 11.54 -12.06
CA PRO A 380 -5.94 12.62 -11.30
C PRO A 380 -5.64 12.20 -9.86
N LEU A 381 -4.52 12.66 -9.30
CA LEU A 381 -4.12 12.29 -7.93
C LEU A 381 -5.21 12.61 -6.89
N ALA A 382 -5.88 13.75 -7.05
CA ALA A 382 -6.98 14.14 -6.15
C ALA A 382 -8.11 13.10 -6.17
N THR A 383 -8.55 12.67 -7.35
CA THR A 383 -9.58 11.65 -7.54
C THR A 383 -9.16 10.32 -6.94
N ARG A 384 -7.90 9.87 -7.17
CA ARG A 384 -7.36 8.64 -6.56
C ARG A 384 -7.38 8.67 -5.04
N LEU A 385 -6.94 9.78 -4.44
CA LEU A 385 -6.93 9.94 -2.99
C LEU A 385 -8.35 9.99 -2.42
N THR A 386 -9.30 10.60 -3.13
CA THR A 386 -10.70 10.64 -2.72
C THR A 386 -11.33 9.24 -2.79
N SER A 387 -11.12 8.48 -3.88
CA SER A 387 -11.55 7.07 -4.01
C SER A 387 -10.99 6.21 -2.88
N LEU A 388 -9.70 6.34 -2.58
CA LEU A 388 -9.04 5.58 -1.51
C LEU A 388 -9.59 5.94 -0.12
N ARG A 389 -9.82 7.22 0.15
CA ARG A 389 -10.40 7.67 1.43
C ARG A 389 -11.84 7.18 1.58
N ALA A 390 -12.64 7.30 0.54
CA ALA A 390 -14.02 6.83 0.53
C ALA A 390 -14.09 5.31 0.72
N PHE A 391 -13.28 4.55 -0.01
CA PHE A 391 -13.18 3.11 0.17
C PHE A 391 -12.66 2.72 1.58
N SER A 392 -11.71 3.47 2.15
CA SER A 392 -11.11 3.18 3.47
C SER A 392 -12.02 3.57 4.62
N SER A 393 -12.85 4.61 4.46
CA SER A 393 -13.80 5.04 5.48
C SER A 393 -14.86 3.97 5.72
N SER A 394 -15.29 3.83 6.98
CA SER A 394 -16.53 3.08 7.25
C SER A 394 -17.69 3.97 6.86
N PRO A 395 -18.69 3.47 6.12
CA PRO A 395 -19.89 4.25 5.81
C PRO A 395 -20.51 4.75 7.11
N LYS A 396 -20.76 6.06 7.19
CA LYS A 396 -21.55 6.61 8.30
C LYS A 396 -22.95 6.04 8.17
N ALA A 397 -23.42 5.40 9.22
CA ALA A 397 -24.75 4.83 9.28
C ALA A 397 -25.82 5.93 9.17
N HIS A 398 -26.30 6.16 7.96
CA HIS A 398 -27.59 6.79 7.74
C HIS A 398 -28.56 5.67 7.32
N GLY A 399 -29.22 5.05 8.31
CA GLY A 399 -30.15 3.95 8.10
C GLY A 399 -29.55 2.55 8.34
N ALA A 400 -30.38 1.62 8.74
CA ALA A 400 -30.06 0.27 9.21
C ALA A 400 -29.65 -0.72 8.09
N GLY A 401 -28.95 -0.28 7.04
CA GLY A 401 -28.47 -1.10 5.92
C GLY A 401 -26.99 -1.45 6.05
N GLN A 402 -26.67 -2.70 5.77
CA GLN A 402 -25.30 -3.20 5.63
C GLN A 402 -24.71 -2.60 4.35
N ARG A 403 -23.62 -1.79 4.45
CA ARG A 403 -22.97 -1.23 3.27
C ARG A 403 -21.68 -1.95 2.99
N ALA A 404 -21.56 -2.46 1.78
CA ALA A 404 -20.34 -3.05 1.24
C ALA A 404 -19.61 -2.06 0.34
N SER A 405 -18.31 -2.27 0.14
CA SER A 405 -17.49 -1.45 -0.76
C SER A 405 -16.68 -2.33 -1.69
N VAL A 406 -16.71 -2.04 -2.97
CA VAL A 406 -15.96 -2.72 -4.02
C VAL A 406 -14.99 -1.73 -4.65
N LEU A 407 -13.71 -2.09 -4.78
CA LEU A 407 -12.70 -1.30 -5.47
C LEU A 407 -12.24 -2.04 -6.73
N LEU A 408 -12.51 -1.48 -7.89
CA LEU A 408 -11.98 -1.93 -9.19
C LEU A 408 -10.65 -1.25 -9.42
N CYS A 409 -9.56 -2.00 -9.65
CA CYS A 409 -8.25 -1.39 -9.77
C CYS A 409 -7.28 -2.17 -10.66
N THR A 410 -6.28 -1.46 -11.16
CA THR A 410 -5.09 -2.08 -11.73
C THR A 410 -4.08 -2.43 -10.62
N SER A 411 -2.91 -2.97 -10.99
CA SER A 411 -1.82 -3.30 -10.05
C SER A 411 -1.35 -2.12 -9.17
N VAL A 412 -1.81 -0.91 -9.45
CA VAL A 412 -1.55 0.28 -8.62
C VAL A 412 -2.00 0.11 -7.17
N ALA A 413 -3.05 -0.68 -6.94
CA ALA A 413 -3.54 -1.00 -5.59
C ALA A 413 -2.88 -2.24 -4.96
N ALA A 414 -2.03 -2.95 -5.71
CA ALA A 414 -1.41 -4.18 -5.22
C ALA A 414 -0.38 -3.91 -4.12
N ARG A 415 0.24 -2.73 -4.09
CA ARG A 415 1.33 -2.38 -3.17
C ARG A 415 1.18 -0.98 -2.61
N GLY A 416 1.84 -0.73 -1.50
CA GLY A 416 2.00 0.61 -0.92
C GLY A 416 0.76 1.24 -0.32
N LEU A 417 -0.42 0.68 -0.51
CA LEU A 417 -1.65 1.26 0.00
C LEU A 417 -2.09 0.55 1.28
N ASP A 418 -2.35 1.33 2.32
CA ASP A 418 -3.02 0.82 3.51
C ASP A 418 -4.54 0.82 3.28
N LEU A 419 -5.06 -0.35 2.94
CA LEU A 419 -6.49 -0.59 2.70
C LEU A 419 -7.01 -1.46 3.86
N PRO A 420 -7.61 -0.84 4.87
CA PRO A 420 -8.03 -1.56 6.06
C PRO A 420 -9.27 -2.44 5.79
N GLN A 421 -9.33 -3.57 6.47
CA GLN A 421 -10.49 -4.45 6.54
C GLN A 421 -10.94 -5.09 5.22
N VAL A 422 -10.02 -5.28 4.26
CA VAL A 422 -10.33 -6.01 3.02
C VAL A 422 -10.55 -7.48 3.35
N ARG A 423 -11.72 -8.00 3.04
CA ARG A 423 -12.13 -9.37 3.33
C ARG A 423 -11.86 -10.31 2.17
N ALA A 424 -12.00 -9.82 0.95
CA ALA A 424 -11.74 -10.63 -0.24
C ALA A 424 -10.97 -9.83 -1.29
N VAL A 425 -10.11 -10.54 -2.02
CA VAL A 425 -9.41 -10.06 -3.20
C VAL A 425 -9.80 -10.97 -4.37
N ILE A 426 -10.27 -10.37 -5.45
CA ILE A 426 -10.61 -11.07 -6.69
C ILE A 426 -9.59 -10.66 -7.74
N GLN A 427 -8.88 -11.62 -8.29
CA GLN A 427 -8.08 -11.44 -9.50
C GLN A 427 -8.94 -11.81 -10.70
N TYR A 428 -9.65 -10.81 -11.22
CA TYR A 428 -10.45 -10.97 -12.43
C TYR A 428 -9.54 -11.21 -13.63
N ASP A 429 -8.42 -10.49 -13.68
CA ASP A 429 -7.33 -10.76 -14.60
C ASP A 429 -6.08 -11.15 -13.82
N LEU A 430 -5.42 -12.21 -14.28
CA LEU A 430 -4.21 -12.74 -13.66
C LEU A 430 -3.04 -11.75 -13.81
N PRO A 431 -2.09 -11.75 -12.87
CA PRO A 431 -0.88 -10.94 -13.00
C PRO A 431 -0.01 -11.47 -14.15
N THR A 432 0.27 -10.63 -15.13
CA THR A 432 1.04 -10.99 -16.34
C THR A 432 2.50 -10.61 -16.25
N GLU A 433 2.83 -9.44 -15.70
CA GLU A 433 4.19 -8.88 -15.71
C GLU A 433 5.03 -9.30 -14.49
N GLY A 434 4.42 -9.33 -13.31
CA GLY A 434 5.10 -9.58 -12.04
C GLY A 434 5.02 -11.02 -11.53
N GLY A 435 4.36 -11.94 -12.22
CA GLY A 435 4.24 -13.35 -11.86
C GLY A 435 3.78 -13.59 -10.42
N ALA A 436 4.46 -14.50 -9.72
CA ALA A 436 4.15 -14.85 -8.33
C ALA A 436 4.34 -13.68 -7.35
N THR A 437 5.30 -12.81 -7.59
CA THR A 437 5.55 -11.63 -6.76
C THR A 437 4.34 -10.70 -6.74
N GLU A 438 3.80 -10.41 -7.91
CA GLU A 438 2.62 -9.56 -8.02
C GLU A 438 1.39 -10.25 -7.42
N TYR A 439 1.21 -11.55 -7.68
CA TYR A 439 0.14 -12.34 -7.07
C TYR A 439 0.15 -12.18 -5.54
N VAL A 440 1.28 -12.43 -4.90
CA VAL A 440 1.41 -12.33 -3.44
C VAL A 440 1.11 -10.93 -2.92
N HIS A 441 1.51 -9.89 -3.63
CA HIS A 441 1.20 -8.50 -3.25
C HIS A 441 -0.28 -8.17 -3.40
N ARG A 442 -0.95 -8.69 -4.42
CA ARG A 442 -2.39 -8.53 -4.61
C ARG A 442 -3.16 -9.24 -3.49
N VAL A 443 -2.87 -10.51 -3.23
CA VAL A 443 -3.56 -11.27 -2.16
C VAL A 443 -3.20 -10.77 -0.77
N GLY A 444 -2.01 -10.21 -0.58
CA GLY A 444 -1.58 -9.56 0.66
C GLY A 444 -2.37 -8.29 1.03
N ARG A 445 -3.37 -7.90 0.22
CA ARG A 445 -4.34 -6.85 0.60
C ARG A 445 -5.40 -7.36 1.57
N THR A 446 -5.63 -8.67 1.62
CA THR A 446 -6.50 -9.33 2.61
C THR A 446 -5.70 -10.16 3.63
N ALA A 447 -6.34 -10.82 4.56
CA ALA A 447 -5.76 -11.66 5.61
C ALA A 447 -4.68 -10.96 6.46
N ARG A 448 -4.87 -9.67 6.79
CA ARG A 448 -3.94 -8.86 7.57
C ARG A 448 -4.22 -8.91 9.07
N ALA A 449 -3.17 -8.75 9.86
CA ALA A 449 -3.24 -8.59 11.32
C ALA A 449 -4.05 -9.70 12.04
N GLY A 450 -3.85 -10.96 11.65
CA GLY A 450 -4.48 -12.12 12.30
C GLY A 450 -5.97 -12.32 11.96
N ARG A 451 -6.49 -11.62 10.93
CA ARG A 451 -7.86 -11.82 10.42
C ARG A 451 -7.85 -12.71 9.19
N GLY A 452 -8.81 -13.63 9.10
CA GLY A 452 -9.01 -14.45 7.90
C GLY A 452 -9.37 -13.60 6.68
N GLY A 453 -8.97 -14.07 5.48
CA GLY A 453 -9.28 -13.42 4.21
C GLY A 453 -9.41 -14.44 3.08
N GLN A 454 -10.04 -14.03 1.97
CA GLN A 454 -10.24 -14.87 0.80
C GLN A 454 -9.54 -14.25 -0.42
N ALA A 455 -8.85 -15.08 -1.19
CA ALA A 455 -8.30 -14.70 -2.49
C ALA A 455 -8.93 -15.59 -3.57
N TRP A 456 -9.51 -14.97 -4.58
CA TRP A 456 -10.17 -15.64 -5.69
C TRP A 456 -9.46 -15.31 -6.99
N ALA A 457 -9.22 -16.32 -7.85
CA ALA A 457 -8.69 -16.13 -9.18
C ALA A 457 -9.72 -16.62 -10.22
N VAL A 458 -10.08 -15.72 -11.15
CA VAL A 458 -10.96 -16.04 -12.29
C VAL A 458 -10.07 -16.42 -13.47
N ILE A 459 -10.09 -17.67 -13.87
CA ILE A 459 -9.13 -18.27 -14.80
C ILE A 459 -9.85 -18.70 -16.07
N ALA A 460 -9.28 -18.36 -17.23
CA ALA A 460 -9.76 -18.90 -18.48
C ALA A 460 -9.34 -20.38 -18.65
N PRO A 461 -10.06 -21.20 -19.45
CA PRO A 461 -9.73 -22.62 -19.62
C PRO A 461 -8.31 -22.89 -20.12
N ASN A 462 -7.73 -21.97 -20.90
CA ASN A 462 -6.35 -22.03 -21.40
C ASN A 462 -5.30 -21.57 -20.38
N GLU A 463 -5.71 -21.00 -19.25
CA GLU A 463 -4.81 -20.48 -18.20
C GLU A 463 -4.65 -21.44 -17.02
N LYS A 464 -5.19 -22.66 -17.07
CA LYS A 464 -5.11 -23.63 -15.97
C LYS A 464 -3.68 -23.89 -15.48
N GLN A 465 -2.71 -23.92 -16.40
CA GLN A 465 -1.30 -24.11 -16.07
C GLN A 465 -0.74 -23.01 -15.15
N TRP A 466 -1.38 -21.84 -15.14
CA TRP A 466 -0.98 -20.76 -14.24
C TRP A 466 -1.15 -21.15 -12.77
N VAL A 467 -2.24 -21.85 -12.42
CA VAL A 467 -2.49 -22.32 -11.04
C VAL A 467 -1.39 -23.27 -10.59
N GLU A 468 -1.07 -24.26 -11.43
CA GLU A 468 -0.03 -25.25 -11.13
C GLU A 468 1.33 -24.58 -10.90
N ARG A 469 1.69 -23.60 -11.76
CA ARG A 469 2.93 -22.83 -11.60
C ARG A 469 2.94 -22.01 -10.32
N MET A 470 1.84 -21.32 -10.00
CA MET A 470 1.72 -20.53 -8.78
C MET A 470 1.78 -21.41 -7.54
N GLN A 471 1.08 -22.53 -7.55
CA GLN A 471 1.10 -23.50 -6.46
C GLN A 471 2.51 -24.06 -6.22
N ALA A 472 3.22 -24.44 -7.27
CA ALA A 472 4.59 -24.92 -7.18
C ALA A 472 5.54 -23.85 -6.59
N GLN A 473 5.42 -22.59 -7.02
CA GLN A 473 6.26 -21.48 -6.54
C GLN A 473 5.97 -21.11 -5.07
N ILE A 474 4.72 -21.21 -4.63
CA ILE A 474 4.32 -20.94 -3.25
C ILE A 474 4.74 -22.12 -2.34
N THR A 475 4.52 -23.36 -2.78
CA THR A 475 4.81 -24.57 -1.96
C THR A 475 6.31 -24.82 -1.80
N SER A 476 7.15 -24.44 -2.77
CA SER A 476 8.61 -24.54 -2.63
C SER A 476 9.21 -23.70 -1.50
N GLY A 477 8.43 -22.78 -0.94
CA GLY A 477 8.81 -21.92 0.18
C GLY A 477 8.37 -22.39 1.58
N THR A 478 7.47 -23.38 1.67
CA THR A 478 6.91 -23.87 2.94
C THR A 478 7.47 -25.27 3.28
N THR A 479 8.00 -25.41 4.50
CA THR A 479 8.30 -26.76 5.05
C THR A 479 7.00 -27.46 5.35
N ALA A 480 6.92 -28.76 5.04
CA ALA A 480 5.71 -29.60 5.09
C ALA A 480 4.99 -29.71 6.47
N ALA A 481 5.46 -28.99 7.49
CA ALA A 481 4.92 -29.01 8.84
C ALA A 481 3.82 -27.97 9.12
N GLU A 482 3.62 -26.96 8.21
CA GLU A 482 2.57 -25.96 8.37
C GLU A 482 1.42 -26.27 7.40
N GLY A 483 0.42 -26.97 7.90
CA GLY A 483 -0.72 -27.44 7.13
C GLY A 483 -1.47 -26.30 6.39
N GLY A 484 -1.63 -26.44 5.07
CA GLY A 484 -2.72 -25.85 4.31
C GLY A 484 -2.54 -24.45 3.71
N ALA A 485 -1.52 -23.68 4.06
CA ALA A 485 -1.43 -22.25 3.65
C ALA A 485 -1.06 -21.99 2.17
N GLY A 486 -0.80 -23.01 1.38
CA GLY A 486 -0.34 -22.89 -0.02
C GLY A 486 -1.24 -23.52 -1.08
N THR A 487 -2.33 -24.14 -0.70
CA THR A 487 -3.19 -24.87 -1.64
C THR A 487 -4.31 -24.00 -2.21
N PHE A 488 -4.53 -24.11 -3.52
CA PHE A 488 -5.66 -23.50 -4.21
C PHE A 488 -6.83 -24.47 -4.25
N GLU A 489 -7.96 -24.07 -3.73
CA GLU A 489 -9.23 -24.80 -3.81
C GLU A 489 -9.93 -24.48 -5.14
N ALA A 490 -10.25 -25.51 -5.91
CA ALA A 490 -11.03 -25.36 -7.14
C ALA A 490 -12.52 -25.24 -6.78
N VAL A 491 -13.17 -24.23 -7.36
CA VAL A 491 -14.63 -24.02 -7.23
C VAL A 491 -15.24 -24.02 -8.63
N THR A 492 -16.37 -24.66 -8.81
CA THR A 492 -17.04 -24.71 -10.11
C THR A 492 -17.83 -23.42 -10.39
N VAL A 493 -18.03 -23.11 -11.67
CA VAL A 493 -18.87 -21.95 -12.08
C VAL A 493 -20.29 -22.12 -11.56
N GLU A 494 -20.83 -23.34 -11.62
CA GLU A 494 -22.17 -23.65 -11.16
C GLU A 494 -22.35 -23.36 -9.67
N GLU A 495 -21.43 -23.81 -8.82
CA GLU A 495 -21.44 -23.50 -7.38
C GLU A 495 -21.47 -22.00 -7.11
N VAL A 496 -20.68 -21.21 -7.86
CA VAL A 496 -20.63 -19.76 -7.71
C VAL A 496 -21.93 -19.10 -8.18
N LEU A 497 -22.46 -19.52 -9.33
CA LEU A 497 -23.73 -18.98 -9.86
C LEU A 497 -24.88 -19.29 -8.91
N GLN A 498 -24.97 -20.53 -8.40
CA GLN A 498 -25.99 -20.94 -7.46
C GLN A 498 -25.86 -20.18 -6.12
N ALA A 499 -24.64 -20.02 -5.61
CA ALA A 499 -24.40 -19.29 -4.37
C ALA A 499 -24.71 -17.79 -4.48
N GLY A 500 -24.46 -17.17 -5.64
CA GLY A 500 -24.65 -15.75 -5.87
C GLY A 500 -26.07 -15.34 -6.28
N PHE A 501 -26.74 -16.16 -7.09
CA PHE A 501 -28.09 -15.86 -7.58
C PHE A 501 -29.18 -16.57 -6.78
N GLY A 502 -28.83 -17.64 -6.05
CA GLY A 502 -29.76 -18.42 -5.26
C GLY A 502 -30.81 -19.16 -6.11
N GLY A 503 -31.72 -19.83 -5.46
CA GLY A 503 -32.81 -20.55 -6.14
C GLY A 503 -32.59 -22.07 -6.18
N LYS A 504 -33.65 -22.80 -6.56
CA LYS A 504 -33.63 -24.26 -6.72
C LYS A 504 -33.65 -24.62 -8.21
N GLY A 505 -32.89 -25.63 -8.59
CA GLY A 505 -32.87 -26.12 -9.96
C GLY A 505 -32.30 -25.11 -10.95
N LYS A 506 -33.09 -24.73 -11.98
CA LYS A 506 -32.67 -23.80 -13.07
C LYS A 506 -32.85 -22.31 -12.74
N GLU A 507 -33.44 -21.95 -11.62
CA GLU A 507 -33.74 -20.54 -11.30
C GLU A 507 -32.48 -19.64 -11.29
N TYR A 508 -31.33 -20.16 -10.87
CA TYR A 508 -30.08 -19.40 -10.91
C TYR A 508 -29.57 -19.16 -12.33
N GLU A 509 -29.87 -20.09 -13.27
CA GLU A 509 -29.51 -19.96 -14.70
C GLU A 509 -30.33 -18.86 -15.35
N ASP A 510 -31.63 -18.80 -15.06
CA ASP A 510 -32.53 -17.76 -15.57
C ASP A 510 -32.09 -16.39 -15.08
N ARG A 511 -31.79 -16.24 -13.78
CA ARG A 511 -31.26 -14.98 -13.21
C ARG A 511 -29.88 -14.61 -13.79
N ALA A 512 -29.01 -15.58 -14.00
CA ALA A 512 -27.71 -15.36 -14.63
C ALA A 512 -27.87 -14.85 -16.08
N THR A 513 -28.82 -15.44 -16.82
CA THR A 513 -29.17 -15.03 -18.19
C THR A 513 -29.75 -13.61 -18.21
N GLU A 514 -30.61 -13.25 -17.27
CA GLU A 514 -31.17 -11.90 -17.14
C GLU A 514 -30.07 -10.85 -16.93
N VAL A 515 -29.11 -11.12 -16.04
CA VAL A 515 -27.95 -10.25 -15.83
C VAL A 515 -27.09 -10.13 -17.08
N GLN A 516 -26.86 -11.23 -17.80
CA GLN A 516 -26.13 -11.21 -19.06
C GLN A 516 -26.83 -10.34 -20.10
N LEU A 517 -28.12 -10.51 -20.28
CA LEU A 517 -28.94 -9.71 -21.20
C LEU A 517 -28.94 -8.22 -20.82
N ALA A 518 -28.92 -7.89 -19.52
CA ALA A 518 -28.81 -6.52 -19.07
C ALA A 518 -27.46 -5.89 -19.45
N PHE A 519 -26.36 -6.64 -19.35
CA PHE A 519 -25.05 -6.17 -19.82
C PHE A 519 -24.99 -6.01 -21.34
N GLU A 520 -25.55 -6.94 -22.09
CA GLU A 520 -25.60 -6.87 -23.55
C GLU A 520 -26.43 -5.64 -24.01
N ARG A 521 -27.59 -5.39 -23.40
CA ARG A 521 -28.40 -4.19 -23.65
C ARG A 521 -27.62 -2.90 -23.40
N TRP A 522 -26.93 -2.80 -22.25
CA TRP A 522 -26.12 -1.64 -21.94
C TRP A 522 -24.99 -1.42 -22.95
N CYS A 523 -24.30 -2.48 -23.36
CA CYS A 523 -23.25 -2.40 -24.39
C CYS A 523 -23.79 -1.95 -25.75
N LEU A 524 -24.99 -2.36 -26.13
CA LEU A 524 -25.62 -1.98 -27.39
C LEU A 524 -26.03 -0.49 -27.39
N GLN A 525 -26.61 -0.02 -26.30
CA GLN A 525 -26.96 1.41 -26.13
C GLN A 525 -25.72 2.30 -26.16
N GLY A 526 -24.60 1.86 -25.58
CA GLY A 526 -23.34 2.60 -25.64
C GLY A 526 -22.69 2.67 -27.02
N LYS A 527 -23.00 1.75 -27.96
CA LYS A 527 -22.53 1.78 -29.35
C LYS A 527 -23.19 2.85 -30.19
N GLU A 528 -24.45 3.14 -29.93
CA GLU A 528 -25.17 4.20 -30.64
C GLU A 528 -24.63 5.60 -30.35
N VAL A 529 -24.02 5.79 -29.17
CA VAL A 529 -23.51 7.10 -28.72
C VAL A 529 -22.05 7.36 -29.15
N ARG A 530 -21.19 6.38 -29.43
CA ARG A 530 -19.74 6.60 -29.60
C ARG A 530 -19.01 5.88 -30.72
N GLY A 531 -19.64 5.13 -31.62
CA GLY A 531 -18.94 4.54 -32.78
C GLY A 531 -17.68 3.69 -32.47
N VAL A 532 -17.47 3.23 -31.24
CA VAL A 532 -16.30 2.45 -30.82
C VAL A 532 -16.70 0.98 -30.66
N CYS A 533 -16.25 0.17 -31.60
CA CYS A 533 -16.33 -1.29 -31.51
C CYS A 533 -15.41 -1.80 -30.39
N PHE A 534 -15.98 -2.40 -29.36
CA PHE A 534 -15.28 -3.36 -28.52
C PHE A 534 -15.68 -4.77 -29.00
N ILE A 535 -14.74 -5.50 -29.59
CA ILE A 535 -14.81 -6.95 -29.82
C ILE A 535 -14.14 -7.64 -28.66
#